data_fc995d8aeaa76fafaec85a35fce8986c
#
_entry.id   fc995d8aeaa76fafaec85a35fce8986c
#
_cell.length_a   1.000
_cell.length_b   1.000
_cell.length_c   1.000
_cell.angle_alpha   90.00
_cell.angle_beta   90.00
_cell.angle_gamma   90.00
#
_symmetry.space_group_name_H-M   'P 1'
#
loop_
_entity.id
_entity.type
_entity.pdbx_description
1 polymer ?
#
loop_
_entity_poly.entity_id
_entity_poly.type
_entity_poly.pdbx_seq_one_letter_code
_entity_poly.pdbx_strand_id
1 'polypeptide(L)'
;KASAEQTNSKWFKSLDAKGIYLPCTTPEGKQFERWLDSRITHYELTVHHDAKAMLFTLFEGNLLAAEQAMQLLQLLSPKQNITPEQLSEYFEDQSRFSVFQLCDAILGNHQKHAQHMLAQLQAEGTAMPILMWALFKEINLLLTLKLAVHNGEQLSKLWSQHRIWDKRKPLYQAAITRLDLDHIEHMLAFASKLELNLKQKGLEDWIGLSHLCILFDPRAHNRLAHIELTD
;
A
#
# COMPACT_ATOMS: atom_id res chain seq x y z
N LYS A 1 -14.76 16.58 -12.27
CA LYS A 1 -13.41 16.44 -12.89
C LYS A 1 -13.60 16.53 -14.41
N ALA A 2 -12.90 17.47 -15.09
CA ALA A 2 -12.86 17.47 -16.55
C ALA A 2 -11.98 16.32 -17.04
N SER A 3 -12.49 15.51 -17.97
CA SER A 3 -11.68 14.46 -18.62
C SER A 3 -10.69 15.08 -19.62
N ALA A 4 -9.67 14.31 -20.02
CA ALA A 4 -8.70 14.76 -21.04
C ALA A 4 -9.37 15.16 -22.37
N GLU A 5 -10.48 14.52 -22.72
CA GLU A 5 -11.31 14.86 -23.89
C GLU A 5 -12.05 16.19 -23.71
N GLN A 6 -12.56 16.45 -22.50
CA GLN A 6 -13.26 17.69 -22.16
C GLN A 6 -12.34 18.90 -22.15
N THR A 7 -11.08 18.75 -21.74
CA THR A 7 -10.09 19.84 -21.78
C THR A 7 -9.72 20.28 -23.18
N ASN A 8 -9.94 19.45 -24.19
CA ASN A 8 -9.72 19.78 -25.61
C ASN A 8 -10.94 20.42 -26.30
N SER A 9 -12.08 20.47 -25.62
CA SER A 9 -13.31 21.02 -26.19
C SER A 9 -13.25 22.56 -26.36
N LYS A 10 -14.02 23.09 -27.34
CA LYS A 10 -14.07 24.54 -27.62
C LYS A 10 -14.58 25.34 -26.43
N TRP A 11 -15.58 24.83 -25.72
CA TRP A 11 -16.14 25.48 -24.53
C TRP A 11 -15.12 25.58 -23.40
N PHE A 12 -14.33 24.52 -23.19
CA PHE A 12 -13.30 24.49 -22.14
C PHE A 12 -12.21 25.53 -22.46
N LYS A 13 -11.70 25.55 -23.69
CA LYS A 13 -10.70 26.53 -24.14
C LYS A 13 -11.19 27.98 -24.02
N SER A 14 -12.48 28.21 -24.24
CA SER A 14 -13.07 29.53 -24.07
C SER A 14 -13.15 29.98 -22.61
N LEU A 15 -13.37 29.06 -21.67
CA LEU A 15 -13.31 29.30 -20.23
C LEU A 15 -11.88 29.47 -19.72
N ASP A 16 -10.99 28.63 -20.17
CA ASP A 16 -9.56 28.64 -19.81
C ASP A 16 -8.87 29.96 -20.23
N ALA A 17 -9.26 30.52 -21.37
CA ALA A 17 -8.79 31.82 -21.84
C ALA A 17 -9.25 33.01 -20.98
N LYS A 18 -10.32 32.86 -20.17
CA LYS A 18 -10.91 33.92 -19.35
C LYS A 18 -10.82 33.69 -17.85
N GLY A 19 -10.28 32.53 -17.44
CA GLY A 19 -10.20 32.12 -16.06
C GLY A 19 -8.90 31.39 -15.76
N ILE A 20 -8.82 30.80 -14.58
CA ILE A 20 -7.73 29.94 -14.14
C ILE A 20 -8.25 28.52 -13.99
N TYR A 21 -7.70 27.58 -14.76
CA TYR A 21 -7.98 26.16 -14.58
C TYR A 21 -7.01 25.56 -13.55
N LEU A 22 -7.58 25.09 -12.44
CA LEU A 22 -6.84 24.39 -11.41
C LEU A 22 -7.19 22.89 -11.44
N PRO A 23 -6.31 22.02 -11.93
CA PRO A 23 -6.52 20.59 -11.89
C PRO A 23 -6.38 20.07 -10.44
N CYS A 24 -7.50 19.73 -9.80
CA CYS A 24 -7.53 19.12 -8.45
C CYS A 24 -7.43 17.60 -8.57
N THR A 25 -6.31 17.09 -9.08
CA THR A 25 -5.99 15.66 -9.11
C THR A 25 -5.25 15.28 -7.84
N THR A 26 -5.52 14.08 -7.32
CA THR A 26 -4.73 13.53 -6.21
C THR A 26 -3.29 13.30 -6.70
N PRO A 27 -2.28 13.89 -6.06
CA PRO A 27 -0.90 13.67 -6.45
C PRO A 27 -0.48 12.23 -6.14
N GLU A 28 0.22 11.62 -7.08
CA GLU A 28 0.77 10.26 -6.99
C GLU A 28 2.26 10.27 -7.34
N GLY A 29 2.99 9.24 -6.95
CA GLY A 29 4.40 9.08 -7.27
C GLY A 29 5.24 10.32 -6.89
N LYS A 30 5.99 10.85 -7.84
CA LYS A 30 6.85 12.03 -7.63
C LYS A 30 6.08 13.30 -7.23
N GLN A 31 4.81 13.42 -7.63
CA GLN A 31 4.00 14.58 -7.24
C GLN A 31 3.59 14.48 -5.76
N PHE A 32 3.25 13.29 -5.29
CA PHE A 32 2.97 13.06 -3.88
C PHE A 32 4.23 13.25 -3.02
N GLU A 33 5.40 12.81 -3.50
CA GLU A 33 6.66 13.04 -2.80
C GLU A 33 6.96 14.53 -2.59
N ARG A 34 6.81 15.35 -3.65
CA ARG A 34 6.99 16.81 -3.57
C ARG A 34 5.97 17.45 -2.63
N TRP A 35 4.74 16.95 -2.65
CA TRP A 35 3.70 17.41 -1.75
C TRP A 35 4.07 17.07 -0.30
N LEU A 36 4.51 15.84 -0.03
CA LEU A 36 4.95 15.39 1.28
C LEU A 36 6.13 16.24 1.80
N ASP A 37 7.12 16.52 0.95
CA ASP A 37 8.24 17.42 1.28
C ASP A 37 7.77 18.82 1.66
N SER A 38 6.81 19.36 0.92
CA SER A 38 6.25 20.66 1.22
C SER A 38 5.53 20.68 2.57
N ARG A 39 4.87 19.56 2.96
CA ARG A 39 4.20 19.44 4.26
C ARG A 39 5.18 19.25 5.41
N ILE A 40 6.21 18.41 5.24
CA ILE A 40 7.31 18.26 6.19
C ILE A 40 7.93 19.63 6.49
N THR A 41 8.18 20.44 5.46
CA THR A 41 8.71 21.80 5.61
C THR A 41 7.69 22.72 6.28
N HIS A 42 6.42 22.69 5.89
CA HIS A 42 5.36 23.52 6.44
C HIS A 42 5.15 23.29 7.95
N TYR A 43 5.24 22.05 8.39
CA TYR A 43 5.11 21.67 9.80
C TYR A 43 6.45 21.72 10.56
N GLU A 44 7.51 22.21 9.92
CA GLU A 44 8.87 22.32 10.50
C GLU A 44 9.38 20.99 11.08
N LEU A 45 9.00 19.87 10.45
CA LEU A 45 9.40 18.54 10.87
C LEU A 45 10.80 18.20 10.34
N THR A 46 11.59 17.52 11.17
CA THR A 46 12.83 16.86 10.74
C THR A 46 12.54 15.36 10.66
N VAL A 47 12.66 14.79 9.45
CA VAL A 47 12.26 13.39 9.18
C VAL A 47 13.44 12.64 8.58
N HIS A 48 13.80 11.51 9.19
CA HIS A 48 14.83 10.62 8.63
C HIS A 48 14.41 10.11 7.24
N HIS A 49 15.37 9.86 6.37
CA HIS A 49 15.11 9.40 5.00
C HIS A 49 14.20 8.16 4.95
N ASP A 50 14.47 7.16 5.77
CA ASP A 50 13.65 5.93 5.81
C ASP A 50 12.25 6.17 6.41
N ALA A 51 12.14 7.08 7.37
CA ALA A 51 10.85 7.52 7.90
C ALA A 51 10.02 8.25 6.82
N LYS A 52 10.65 9.08 5.99
CA LYS A 52 9.99 9.70 4.84
C LYS A 52 9.51 8.67 3.83
N ALA A 53 10.33 7.66 3.50
CA ALA A 53 9.92 6.57 2.62
C ALA A 53 8.74 5.77 3.19
N MET A 54 8.72 5.59 4.51
CA MET A 54 7.59 4.99 5.22
C MET A 54 6.32 5.84 5.09
N LEU A 55 6.39 7.15 5.37
CA LEU A 55 5.27 8.07 5.22
C LEU A 55 4.72 8.10 3.79
N PHE A 56 5.62 8.07 2.80
CA PHE A 56 5.22 7.95 1.40
C PHE A 56 4.40 6.67 1.17
N THR A 57 4.91 5.54 1.61
CA THR A 57 4.24 4.23 1.44
C THR A 57 2.90 4.17 2.16
N LEU A 58 2.81 4.77 3.35
CA LEU A 58 1.62 4.76 4.20
C LEU A 58 0.48 5.61 3.62
N PHE A 59 0.82 6.76 3.03
CA PHE A 59 -0.18 7.78 2.74
C PHE A 59 -0.35 8.12 1.25
N GLU A 60 0.43 7.52 0.33
CA GLU A 60 0.24 7.73 -1.10
C GLU A 60 -1.20 7.42 -1.50
N GLY A 61 -1.85 8.38 -2.17
CA GLY A 61 -3.27 8.29 -2.55
C GLY A 61 -4.26 8.77 -1.48
N ASN A 62 -3.83 9.08 -0.25
CA ASN A 62 -4.68 9.57 0.82
C ASN A 62 -4.12 10.84 1.47
N LEU A 63 -4.30 11.97 0.78
CA LEU A 63 -3.78 13.28 1.22
C LEU A 63 -4.31 13.72 2.59
N LEU A 64 -5.58 13.46 2.88
CA LEU A 64 -6.18 13.87 4.15
C LEU A 64 -5.52 13.14 5.31
N ALA A 65 -5.31 11.84 5.17
CA ALA A 65 -4.63 11.08 6.20
C ALA A 65 -3.15 11.48 6.35
N ALA A 66 -2.47 11.79 5.23
CA ALA A 66 -1.11 12.30 5.26
C ALA A 66 -1.04 13.64 6.01
N GLU A 67 -1.98 14.55 5.73
CA GLU A 67 -2.05 15.86 6.41
C GLU A 67 -2.28 15.71 7.92
N GLN A 68 -3.24 14.87 8.31
CA GLN A 68 -3.51 14.59 9.72
C GLN A 68 -2.31 13.96 10.43
N ALA A 69 -1.59 13.06 9.73
CA ALA A 69 -0.37 12.48 10.26
C ALA A 69 0.73 13.52 10.49
N MET A 70 0.92 14.47 9.57
CA MET A 70 1.89 15.56 9.75
C MET A 70 1.54 16.45 10.94
N GLN A 71 0.26 16.79 11.12
CA GLN A 71 -0.23 17.54 12.27
C GLN A 71 0.05 16.81 13.59
N LEU A 72 -0.22 15.50 13.62
CA LEU A 72 0.05 14.68 14.79
C LEU A 72 1.54 14.63 15.12
N LEU A 73 2.39 14.41 14.10
CA LEU A 73 3.84 14.38 14.27
C LEU A 73 4.40 15.70 14.79
N GLN A 74 3.84 16.84 14.35
CA GLN A 74 4.22 18.15 14.88
C GLN A 74 3.92 18.27 16.36
N LEU A 75 2.80 17.72 16.83
CA LEU A 75 2.41 17.74 18.24
C LEU A 75 3.26 16.80 19.10
N LEU A 76 3.56 15.59 18.59
CA LEU A 76 4.25 14.55 19.35
C LEU A 76 5.78 14.70 19.36
N SER A 77 6.35 15.27 18.30
CA SER A 77 7.81 15.36 18.14
C SER A 77 8.29 16.75 17.74
N PRO A 78 8.01 17.80 18.54
CA PRO A 78 8.50 19.13 18.22
C PRO A 78 10.04 19.15 18.23
N LYS A 79 10.65 19.44 17.05
CA LYS A 79 12.11 19.60 16.88
C LYS A 79 12.97 18.33 17.03
N GLN A 80 12.38 17.15 17.02
CA GLN A 80 13.14 15.89 17.00
C GLN A 80 13.24 15.34 15.57
N ASN A 81 14.32 14.58 15.30
CA ASN A 81 14.45 13.86 14.04
C ASN A 81 13.58 12.59 14.11
N ILE A 82 12.50 12.59 13.37
CA ILE A 82 11.52 11.49 13.36
C ILE A 82 12.14 10.29 12.66
N THR A 83 12.34 9.20 13.41
CA THR A 83 12.85 7.92 12.90
C THR A 83 11.71 6.97 12.52
N PRO A 84 11.98 5.90 11.71
CA PRO A 84 10.98 4.88 11.41
C PRO A 84 10.40 4.20 12.66
N GLU A 85 11.23 4.03 13.72
CA GLU A 85 10.82 3.45 14.99
C GLU A 85 9.77 4.32 15.68
N GLN A 86 10.03 5.61 15.75
CA GLN A 86 9.09 6.58 16.33
C GLN A 86 7.81 6.68 15.51
N LEU A 87 7.90 6.63 14.16
CA LEU A 87 6.70 6.57 13.34
C LEU A 87 5.86 5.32 13.65
N SER A 88 6.50 4.16 13.79
CA SER A 88 5.81 2.93 14.17
C SER A 88 5.11 3.10 15.52
N GLU A 89 5.79 3.64 16.54
CA GLU A 89 5.25 3.87 17.88
C GLU A 89 4.06 4.85 17.87
N TYR A 90 4.19 6.00 17.19
CA TYR A 90 3.14 7.02 17.16
C TYR A 90 1.86 6.60 16.44
N PHE A 91 2.01 5.69 15.52
CA PHE A 91 0.89 5.22 14.72
C PHE A 91 0.45 3.78 15.08
N GLU A 92 1.11 3.11 16.01
CA GLU A 92 0.78 1.75 16.47
C GLU A 92 -0.63 1.69 17.10
N ASP A 93 -1.09 2.79 17.71
CA ASP A 93 -2.44 2.94 18.26
C ASP A 93 -3.54 3.27 17.22
N GLN A 94 -3.19 3.46 15.96
CA GLN A 94 -4.17 3.72 14.91
C GLN A 94 -4.32 2.51 14.00
N SER A 95 -5.52 2.02 13.80
CA SER A 95 -5.91 0.85 13.01
C SER A 95 -5.25 0.74 11.62
N ARG A 96 -4.69 1.82 11.09
CA ARG A 96 -3.98 1.85 9.81
C ARG A 96 -2.61 1.17 9.85
N PHE A 97 -1.94 1.17 11.00
CA PHE A 97 -0.64 0.51 11.16
C PHE A 97 -0.78 -1.00 11.31
N SER A 98 -1.83 -1.46 11.95
CA SER A 98 -2.12 -2.89 12.03
C SER A 98 -2.28 -3.52 10.64
N VAL A 99 -2.79 -2.78 9.63
CA VAL A 99 -2.86 -3.26 8.24
C VAL A 99 -1.46 -3.43 7.64
N PHE A 100 -0.53 -2.52 7.91
CA PHE A 100 0.85 -2.63 7.41
C PHE A 100 1.66 -3.68 8.17
N GLN A 101 1.43 -3.82 9.47
CA GLN A 101 2.00 -4.91 10.25
C GLN A 101 1.49 -6.26 9.75
N LEU A 102 0.22 -6.36 9.35
CA LEU A 102 -0.31 -7.54 8.66
C LEU A 102 0.46 -7.81 7.36
N CYS A 103 0.68 -6.80 6.53
CA CYS A 103 1.48 -6.93 5.30
C CYS A 103 2.91 -7.41 5.61
N ASP A 104 3.56 -6.86 6.61
CA ASP A 104 4.90 -7.28 7.01
C ASP A 104 4.92 -8.73 7.54
N ALA A 105 3.90 -9.12 8.32
CA ALA A 105 3.75 -10.48 8.82
C ALA A 105 3.57 -11.51 7.68
N ILE A 106 2.75 -11.20 6.67
CA ILE A 106 2.56 -12.10 5.51
C ILE A 106 3.79 -12.16 4.62
N LEU A 107 4.46 -11.03 4.37
CA LEU A 107 5.72 -10.98 3.63
C LEU A 107 6.82 -11.77 4.35
N GLY A 108 6.89 -11.68 5.68
CA GLY A 108 7.80 -12.43 6.54
C GLY A 108 7.40 -13.90 6.74
N ASN A 109 6.29 -14.35 6.17
CA ASN A 109 5.73 -15.71 6.35
C ASN A 109 5.36 -16.07 7.80
N HIS A 110 4.97 -15.08 8.60
CA HIS A 110 4.52 -15.28 9.97
C HIS A 110 3.00 -15.58 10.01
N GLN A 111 2.57 -16.68 9.39
CA GLN A 111 1.18 -17.00 9.10
C GLN A 111 0.26 -16.97 10.34
N LYS A 112 0.68 -17.60 11.45
CA LYS A 112 -0.13 -17.59 12.69
C LYS A 112 -0.37 -16.18 13.21
N HIS A 113 0.66 -15.35 13.16
CA HIS A 113 0.59 -13.95 13.61
C HIS A 113 -0.29 -13.13 12.67
N ALA A 114 -0.14 -13.30 11.35
CA ALA A 114 -0.96 -12.64 10.36
C ALA A 114 -2.46 -12.97 10.51
N GLN A 115 -2.81 -14.23 10.76
CA GLN A 115 -4.21 -14.63 11.01
C GLN A 115 -4.77 -14.02 12.30
N HIS A 116 -3.97 -13.97 13.36
CA HIS A 116 -4.37 -13.30 14.60
C HIS A 116 -4.61 -11.81 14.39
N MET A 117 -3.70 -11.13 13.68
CA MET A 117 -3.84 -9.71 13.34
C MET A 117 -5.06 -9.45 12.47
N LEU A 118 -5.33 -10.30 11.47
CA LEU A 118 -6.51 -10.17 10.63
C LEU A 118 -7.81 -10.28 11.44
N ALA A 119 -7.88 -11.25 12.36
CA ALA A 119 -9.03 -11.42 13.25
C ALA A 119 -9.24 -10.21 14.17
N GLN A 120 -8.14 -9.61 14.67
CA GLN A 120 -8.20 -8.40 15.48
C GLN A 120 -8.68 -7.20 14.65
N LEU A 121 -8.16 -6.99 13.45
CA LEU A 121 -8.58 -5.93 12.53
C LEU A 121 -10.08 -6.04 12.18
N GLN A 122 -10.57 -7.27 12.01
CA GLN A 122 -12.00 -7.53 11.83
C GLN A 122 -12.81 -7.15 13.06
N ALA A 123 -12.36 -7.54 14.26
CA ALA A 123 -13.04 -7.24 15.52
C ALA A 123 -13.06 -5.73 15.82
N GLU A 124 -12.04 -5.01 15.42
CA GLU A 124 -11.93 -3.54 15.53
C GLU A 124 -12.75 -2.78 14.48
N GLY A 125 -13.39 -3.48 13.53
CA GLY A 125 -14.20 -2.89 12.48
C GLY A 125 -13.39 -2.21 11.38
N THR A 126 -12.15 -2.63 11.16
CA THR A 126 -11.33 -2.12 10.04
C THR A 126 -12.04 -2.39 8.71
N ALA A 127 -12.23 -1.35 7.93
CA ALA A 127 -12.93 -1.46 6.65
C ALA A 127 -12.18 -2.36 5.66
N MET A 128 -12.86 -3.40 5.14
CA MET A 128 -12.28 -4.35 4.19
C MET A 128 -11.65 -3.69 2.95
N PRO A 129 -12.17 -2.59 2.35
CA PRO A 129 -11.50 -1.93 1.24
C PRO A 129 -10.08 -1.47 1.54
N ILE A 130 -9.78 -1.10 2.79
CA ILE A 130 -8.44 -0.65 3.20
C ILE A 130 -7.48 -1.84 3.21
N LEU A 131 -7.92 -2.98 3.75
CA LEU A 131 -7.15 -4.23 3.76
C LEU A 131 -6.90 -4.74 2.34
N MET A 132 -7.95 -4.77 1.52
CA MET A 132 -7.84 -5.18 0.11
C MET A 132 -6.84 -4.31 -0.65
N TRP A 133 -6.94 -2.98 -0.51
CA TRP A 133 -6.00 -2.06 -1.15
C TRP A 133 -4.55 -2.33 -0.74
N ALA A 134 -4.30 -2.53 0.56
CA ALA A 134 -2.95 -2.80 1.05
C ALA A 134 -2.40 -4.13 0.50
N LEU A 135 -3.19 -5.20 0.54
CA LEU A 135 -2.79 -6.51 0.00
C LEU A 135 -2.55 -6.47 -1.51
N PHE A 136 -3.43 -5.80 -2.26
CA PHE A 136 -3.23 -5.60 -3.70
C PHE A 136 -1.91 -4.89 -4.00
N LYS A 137 -1.60 -3.84 -3.25
CA LYS A 137 -0.35 -3.09 -3.40
C LYS A 137 0.86 -4.01 -3.18
N GLU A 138 0.83 -4.84 -2.14
CA GLU A 138 1.91 -5.78 -1.86
C GLU A 138 2.06 -6.86 -2.94
N ILE A 139 0.96 -7.46 -3.39
CA ILE A 139 0.99 -8.51 -4.43
C ILE A 139 1.50 -7.94 -5.77
N ASN A 140 1.02 -6.76 -6.18
CA ASN A 140 1.50 -6.11 -7.40
C ASN A 140 2.98 -5.74 -7.32
N LEU A 141 3.45 -5.29 -6.17
CA LEU A 141 4.87 -4.99 -5.97
C LEU A 141 5.70 -6.27 -6.03
N LEU A 142 5.25 -7.37 -5.39
CA LEU A 142 5.91 -8.68 -5.50
C LEU A 142 5.98 -9.17 -6.94
N LEU A 143 4.88 -9.05 -7.70
CA LEU A 143 4.86 -9.42 -9.13
C LEU A 143 5.88 -8.60 -9.93
N THR A 144 5.89 -7.28 -9.73
CA THR A 144 6.82 -6.38 -10.41
C THR A 144 8.28 -6.73 -10.11
N LEU A 145 8.61 -6.95 -8.83
CA LEU A 145 9.95 -7.31 -8.40
C LEU A 145 10.35 -8.70 -8.93
N LYS A 146 9.43 -9.67 -8.90
CA LYS A 146 9.67 -11.03 -9.39
C LYS A 146 9.94 -11.05 -10.89
N LEU A 147 9.14 -10.32 -11.68
CA LEU A 147 9.33 -10.16 -13.13
C LEU A 147 10.67 -9.49 -13.45
N ALA A 148 11.02 -8.44 -12.75
CA ALA A 148 12.29 -7.74 -12.95
C ALA A 148 13.50 -8.65 -12.66
N VAL A 149 13.44 -9.43 -11.58
CA VAL A 149 14.46 -10.43 -11.25
C VAL A 149 14.52 -11.53 -12.31
N HIS A 150 13.36 -12.01 -12.80
CA HIS A 150 13.31 -13.00 -13.88
C HIS A 150 13.97 -12.47 -15.17
N ASN A 151 13.84 -11.19 -15.45
CA ASN A 151 14.48 -10.49 -16.58
C ASN A 151 15.96 -10.15 -16.33
N GLY A 152 16.55 -10.59 -15.21
CA GLY A 152 17.97 -10.39 -14.89
C GLY A 152 18.28 -9.04 -14.24
N GLU A 153 17.30 -8.28 -13.79
CA GLU A 153 17.53 -7.03 -13.10
C GLU A 153 18.02 -7.27 -11.66
N GLN A 154 18.91 -6.38 -11.20
CA GLN A 154 19.42 -6.45 -9.84
C GLN A 154 18.43 -5.85 -8.84
N LEU A 155 18.09 -6.58 -7.78
CA LEU A 155 17.21 -6.12 -6.71
C LEU A 155 17.67 -4.79 -6.08
N SER A 156 18.99 -4.55 -6.02
CA SER A 156 19.55 -3.30 -5.46
C SER A 156 19.05 -2.03 -6.16
N LYS A 157 18.82 -2.10 -7.47
CA LYS A 157 18.26 -0.99 -8.26
C LYS A 157 16.76 -0.83 -8.01
N LEU A 158 16.06 -1.95 -7.84
CA LEU A 158 14.61 -1.97 -7.65
C LEU A 158 14.19 -1.39 -6.30
N TRP A 159 15.03 -1.55 -5.25
CA TRP A 159 14.76 -0.99 -3.93
C TRP A 159 14.57 0.53 -3.97
N SER A 160 15.46 1.24 -4.63
CA SER A 160 15.37 2.69 -4.76
C SER A 160 14.27 3.12 -5.73
N GLN A 161 14.06 2.38 -6.83
CA GLN A 161 13.04 2.66 -7.82
C GLN A 161 11.62 2.56 -7.22
N HIS A 162 11.37 1.52 -6.41
CA HIS A 162 10.08 1.29 -5.74
C HIS A 162 10.02 1.84 -4.32
N ARG A 163 11.07 2.60 -3.88
CA ARG A 163 11.12 3.27 -2.58
C ARG A 163 10.89 2.32 -1.40
N ILE A 164 11.48 1.11 -1.49
CA ILE A 164 11.38 0.13 -0.44
C ILE A 164 12.40 0.47 0.63
N TRP A 165 11.93 0.80 1.82
CA TRP A 165 12.77 1.14 2.95
C TRP A 165 13.52 -0.07 3.53
N ASP A 166 14.65 0.18 4.17
CA ASP A 166 15.65 -0.85 4.49
C ASP A 166 15.11 -2.01 5.33
N LYS A 167 14.23 -1.75 6.29
CA LYS A 167 13.61 -2.78 7.13
C LYS A 167 12.72 -3.77 6.34
N ARG A 168 12.11 -3.32 5.24
CA ARG A 168 11.22 -4.16 4.42
C ARG A 168 11.95 -4.94 3.32
N LYS A 169 13.17 -4.54 2.94
CA LYS A 169 13.95 -5.22 1.89
C LYS A 169 14.12 -6.72 2.17
N PRO A 170 14.50 -7.16 3.40
CA PRO A 170 14.61 -8.58 3.71
C PRO A 170 13.29 -9.34 3.56
N LEU A 171 12.16 -8.71 3.90
CA LEU A 171 10.82 -9.31 3.79
C LEU A 171 10.46 -9.58 2.32
N TYR A 172 10.65 -8.58 1.45
CA TYR A 172 10.44 -8.74 0.01
C TYR A 172 11.39 -9.76 -0.60
N GLN A 173 12.68 -9.74 -0.23
CA GLN A 173 13.66 -10.70 -0.73
C GLN A 173 13.28 -12.14 -0.34
N ALA A 174 12.84 -12.35 0.90
CA ALA A 174 12.37 -13.66 1.36
C ALA A 174 11.08 -14.08 0.61
N ALA A 175 10.15 -13.15 0.38
CA ALA A 175 8.92 -13.43 -0.35
C ALA A 175 9.19 -13.77 -1.83
N ILE A 176 10.03 -13.00 -2.53
CA ILE A 176 10.42 -13.24 -3.94
C ILE A 176 11.13 -14.59 -4.10
N THR A 177 11.96 -14.97 -3.13
CA THR A 177 12.66 -16.27 -3.17
C THR A 177 11.69 -17.44 -2.95
N ARG A 178 10.70 -17.26 -2.10
CA ARG A 178 9.73 -18.28 -1.69
C ARG A 178 8.59 -18.49 -2.68
N LEU A 179 8.11 -17.41 -3.30
CA LEU A 179 6.98 -17.41 -4.20
C LEU A 179 7.47 -17.49 -5.66
N ASP A 180 6.90 -18.37 -6.46
CA ASP A 180 7.09 -18.36 -7.92
C ASP A 180 6.13 -17.39 -8.61
N LEU A 181 6.31 -17.20 -9.92
CA LEU A 181 5.54 -16.24 -10.70
C LEU A 181 4.07 -16.67 -10.79
N ASP A 182 3.84 -17.94 -11.14
CA ASP A 182 2.49 -18.49 -11.31
C ASP A 182 1.68 -18.37 -10.01
N HIS A 183 2.34 -18.59 -8.87
CA HIS A 183 1.69 -18.46 -7.57
C HIS A 183 1.30 -17.01 -7.26
N ILE A 184 2.15 -16.03 -7.58
CA ILE A 184 1.83 -14.61 -7.40
C ILE A 184 0.68 -14.18 -8.32
N GLU A 185 0.64 -14.68 -9.57
CA GLU A 185 -0.46 -14.44 -10.51
C GLU A 185 -1.78 -15.03 -10.00
N HIS A 186 -1.76 -16.23 -9.45
CA HIS A 186 -2.93 -16.83 -8.78
C HIS A 186 -3.42 -15.99 -7.58
N MET A 187 -2.49 -15.50 -6.75
CA MET A 187 -2.85 -14.60 -5.65
C MET A 187 -3.51 -13.32 -6.16
N LEU A 188 -3.00 -12.75 -7.24
CA LEU A 188 -3.57 -11.55 -7.85
C LEU A 188 -4.97 -11.80 -8.43
N ALA A 189 -5.17 -12.92 -9.12
CA ALA A 189 -6.47 -13.33 -9.65
C ALA A 189 -7.49 -13.53 -8.52
N PHE A 190 -7.10 -14.21 -7.45
CA PHE A 190 -7.96 -14.42 -6.28
C PHE A 190 -8.30 -13.10 -5.57
N ALA A 191 -7.32 -12.22 -5.37
CA ALA A 191 -7.55 -10.89 -4.82
C ALA A 191 -8.51 -10.06 -5.69
N SER A 192 -8.38 -10.13 -7.03
CA SER A 192 -9.27 -9.44 -7.97
C SER A 192 -10.71 -9.93 -7.85
N LYS A 193 -10.92 -11.23 -7.66
CA LYS A 193 -12.26 -11.83 -7.43
C LYS A 193 -12.88 -11.32 -6.12
N LEU A 194 -12.11 -11.24 -5.04
CA LEU A 194 -12.56 -10.69 -3.76
C LEU A 194 -12.94 -9.21 -3.90
N GLU A 195 -12.10 -8.42 -4.57
CA GLU A 195 -12.36 -6.99 -4.79
C GLU A 195 -13.62 -6.77 -5.63
N LEU A 196 -13.82 -7.58 -6.67
CA LEU A 196 -15.01 -7.51 -7.53
C LEU A 196 -16.28 -7.80 -6.73
N ASN A 197 -16.28 -8.84 -5.91
CA ASN A 197 -17.40 -9.17 -5.03
C ASN A 197 -17.68 -8.07 -4.02
N LEU A 198 -16.65 -7.46 -3.45
CA LEU A 198 -16.79 -6.35 -2.53
C LEU A 198 -17.40 -5.12 -3.21
N LYS A 199 -16.92 -4.76 -4.42
CA LYS A 199 -17.40 -3.58 -5.16
C LYS A 199 -18.79 -3.75 -5.76
N GLN A 200 -19.11 -4.95 -6.28
CA GLN A 200 -20.38 -5.18 -6.98
C GLN A 200 -21.50 -5.60 -6.04
N LYS A 201 -21.19 -6.40 -5.02
CA LYS A 201 -22.20 -7.02 -4.15
C LYS A 201 -22.17 -6.47 -2.73
N GLY A 202 -21.19 -5.61 -2.39
CA GLY A 202 -20.97 -5.16 -1.01
C GLY A 202 -20.59 -6.31 -0.06
N LEU A 203 -20.11 -7.45 -0.60
CA LEU A 203 -19.81 -8.64 0.19
C LEU A 203 -18.42 -8.51 0.80
N GLU A 204 -18.38 -8.42 2.11
CA GLU A 204 -17.14 -8.48 2.90
C GLU A 204 -16.77 -9.93 3.19
N ASP A 205 -15.95 -10.53 2.32
CA ASP A 205 -15.51 -11.93 2.45
C ASP A 205 -14.23 -12.02 3.30
N TRP A 206 -14.40 -12.02 4.61
CA TRP A 206 -13.28 -12.15 5.57
C TRP A 206 -12.60 -13.52 5.52
N ILE A 207 -13.33 -14.56 5.12
CA ILE A 207 -12.77 -15.91 4.93
C ILE A 207 -11.86 -15.90 3.72
N GLY A 208 -12.34 -15.36 2.60
CA GLY A 208 -11.52 -15.20 1.39
C GLY A 208 -10.29 -14.33 1.65
N LEU A 209 -10.41 -13.25 2.43
CA LEU A 209 -9.28 -12.41 2.81
C LEU A 209 -8.26 -13.18 3.67
N SER A 210 -8.73 -14.01 4.61
CA SER A 210 -7.87 -14.91 5.39
C SER A 210 -7.12 -15.89 4.50
N HIS A 211 -7.80 -16.49 3.52
CA HIS A 211 -7.17 -17.39 2.54
C HIS A 211 -6.13 -16.65 1.69
N LEU A 212 -6.41 -15.42 1.25
CA LEU A 212 -5.44 -14.60 0.52
C LEU A 212 -4.16 -14.38 1.34
N CYS A 213 -4.27 -14.09 2.64
CA CYS A 213 -3.12 -13.98 3.54
C CYS A 213 -2.34 -15.31 3.66
N ILE A 214 -3.05 -16.45 3.69
CA ILE A 214 -2.43 -17.78 3.77
C ILE A 214 -1.65 -18.10 2.48
N LEU A 215 -2.11 -17.66 1.32
CA LEU A 215 -1.44 -17.89 0.03
C LEU A 215 -0.04 -17.28 -0.07
N PHE A 216 0.36 -16.39 0.85
CA PHE A 216 1.76 -15.96 0.96
C PHE A 216 2.72 -17.07 1.43
N ASP A 217 2.22 -18.23 1.90
CA ASP A 217 2.99 -19.46 2.08
C ASP A 217 2.63 -20.45 0.95
N PRO A 218 3.54 -20.73 -0.02
CA PRO A 218 3.24 -21.62 -1.14
C PRO A 218 2.89 -23.05 -0.73
N ARG A 219 3.30 -23.47 0.47
CA ARG A 219 2.94 -24.81 1.01
C ARG A 219 1.47 -24.90 1.41
N ALA A 220 0.83 -23.76 1.62
CA ALA A 220 -0.59 -23.71 1.97
C ALA A 220 -1.49 -23.93 0.73
N HIS A 221 -1.01 -23.67 -0.48
CA HIS A 221 -1.77 -23.87 -1.71
C HIS A 221 -2.33 -25.29 -1.81
N ASN A 222 -1.53 -26.30 -1.52
CA ASN A 222 -1.95 -27.71 -1.53
C ASN A 222 -3.00 -28.04 -0.45
N ARG A 223 -3.14 -27.21 0.58
CA ARG A 223 -4.11 -27.38 1.66
C ARG A 223 -5.43 -26.66 1.40
N LEU A 224 -5.41 -25.68 0.50
CA LEU A 224 -6.55 -24.89 0.09
C LEU A 224 -7.07 -25.30 -1.30
N ALA A 225 -6.76 -26.52 -1.74
CA ALA A 225 -7.13 -27.06 -3.07
C ALA A 225 -8.64 -27.08 -3.36
N HIS A 226 -9.49 -26.82 -2.38
CA HIS A 226 -10.93 -26.65 -2.56
C HIS A 226 -11.33 -25.20 -2.95
N ILE A 227 -10.37 -24.28 -2.98
CA ILE A 227 -10.58 -22.95 -3.58
C ILE A 227 -10.29 -23.09 -5.07
N GLU A 228 -11.14 -23.84 -5.74
CA GLU A 228 -11.15 -23.82 -7.21
C GLU A 228 -11.50 -22.40 -7.65
N LEU A 229 -10.59 -21.79 -8.38
CA LEU A 229 -10.88 -20.64 -9.23
C LEU A 229 -11.72 -21.19 -10.41
N THR A 230 -12.93 -21.65 -10.11
CA THR A 230 -13.88 -22.02 -11.18
C THR A 230 -14.26 -20.75 -11.91
N ASP A 231 -14.08 -20.81 -13.22
CA ASP A 231 -14.39 -19.83 -14.26
C ASP A 231 -15.77 -19.15 -14.10
#